data_fb9084d614abe48ea14afffdfe75fe23
#
_entry.id   fb9084d614abe48ea14afffdfe75fe23
#
_cell.length_a   1.000
_cell.length_b   1.000
_cell.length_c   1.000
_cell.angle_alpha   90.00
_cell.angle_beta   90.00
_cell.angle_gamma   90.00
#
_symmetry.space_group_name_H-M   'P 1'
#
loop_
_entity.id
_entity.type
_entity.pdbx_description
1 polymer ?
#
loop_
_entity_poly.entity_id
_entity_poly.type
_entity_poly.pdbx_seq_one_letter_code
_entity_poly.pdbx_strand_id
1 'polypeptide(L)'
;MFTRASSPAARWRTALLGAASAVLLTASCAPADDRAAEAPGAGGVEREVAFEGGGHEVSGTFRMPQDVSGTVPGALIISGSGPTDRDGNSSVRPNADTNQNLSRVLAGVGVASLRYDKYGSGPDFETPGPGEITPVDPVVFDEQVAAAYEELVAQPEVDPGRVVVVGHSEGALYALRAHELIGAEHPSPALVLAAPPGTRYLDLIDRQLTEQMRTVEASGQIEEGQVVQLLSDARAGRAAIRSGRSLGDVEMPSGGVFGVYTPVNEDFLAYMDAFDPVDLAEDLPGGTPVLVLWGEQDAQVSRQDVDRLMTGLDGARRVDVPDTDHIFRRYRDEPGATVLDEQRPFAEEVAPALEEFLGAAW
;
A
#
# COMPACT_ATOMS: atom_id res chain seq x y z
N MET A 1 50.25 -35.30 -7.40
CA MET A 1 49.93 -34.61 -6.15
C MET A 1 49.60 -33.19 -6.50
N PHE A 2 48.32 -32.94 -6.88
CA PHE A 2 47.79 -31.60 -7.26
C PHE A 2 46.61 -31.28 -6.35
N THR A 3 46.84 -30.35 -5.47
CA THR A 3 45.82 -29.79 -4.57
C THR A 3 44.90 -28.86 -5.36
N ARG A 4 43.63 -29.22 -5.41
CA ARG A 4 42.57 -28.34 -5.92
C ARG A 4 42.26 -27.26 -4.87
N ALA A 5 42.43 -26.00 -5.26
CA ALA A 5 41.93 -24.86 -4.53
C ALA A 5 40.41 -24.80 -4.66
N SER A 6 39.70 -24.86 -3.55
CA SER A 6 38.23 -24.66 -3.46
C SER A 6 37.92 -23.18 -3.50
N SER A 7 37.12 -22.78 -4.50
CA SER A 7 36.54 -21.45 -4.66
C SER A 7 35.46 -21.20 -3.58
N PRO A 8 35.42 -20.05 -2.94
CA PRO A 8 34.34 -19.68 -2.00
C PRO A 8 33.17 -18.98 -2.72
N ALA A 9 32.45 -19.75 -3.54
CA ALA A 9 31.25 -19.25 -4.20
C ALA A 9 30.03 -20.15 -3.88
N ALA A 10 29.58 -20.15 -2.65
CA ALA A 10 28.33 -20.82 -2.31
C ALA A 10 27.88 -20.47 -0.87
N ARG A 11 27.42 -19.27 -0.62
CA ARG A 11 26.64 -18.94 0.61
C ARG A 11 25.82 -17.65 0.49
N TRP A 12 25.10 -17.46 -0.63
CA TRP A 12 24.07 -16.41 -0.72
C TRP A 12 22.85 -17.00 -1.45
N ARG A 13 22.20 -17.95 -0.80
CA ARG A 13 20.90 -18.44 -1.25
C ARG A 13 20.03 -18.54 -0.02
N THR A 14 19.25 -17.52 0.25
CA THR A 14 17.92 -17.63 0.86
C THR A 14 17.31 -16.23 1.01
N ALA A 15 16.06 -16.14 0.61
CA ALA A 15 15.09 -15.10 0.85
C ALA A 15 15.27 -13.80 0.07
N LEU A 16 14.23 -13.48 -0.72
CA LEU A 16 13.54 -12.20 -0.58
C LEU A 16 12.40 -12.11 -1.60
N LEU A 17 11.23 -12.54 -1.22
CA LEU A 17 9.97 -11.99 -1.73
C LEU A 17 9.67 -10.80 -0.81
N GLY A 18 9.58 -9.59 -1.37
CA GLY A 18 9.17 -8.39 -0.64
C GLY A 18 10.27 -7.36 -0.42
N ALA A 19 10.67 -6.68 -1.46
CA ALA A 19 11.65 -5.61 -1.35
C ALA A 19 11.12 -4.27 -1.87
N ALA A 20 10.25 -3.68 -1.09
CA ALA A 20 10.12 -2.23 -1.10
C ALA A 20 10.01 -1.79 0.37
N SER A 21 11.14 -1.49 1.02
CA SER A 21 11.30 -0.95 2.37
C SER A 21 11.94 -1.91 3.37
N ALA A 22 13.26 -2.07 3.35
CA ALA A 22 13.98 -2.66 4.46
C ALA A 22 15.21 -1.81 4.81
N VAL A 23 15.03 -0.92 5.78
CA VAL A 23 16.14 -0.42 6.60
C VAL A 23 16.14 -1.29 7.85
N LEU A 24 17.11 -2.19 7.96
CA LEU A 24 17.36 -2.96 9.18
C LEU A 24 18.05 -2.04 10.22
N LEU A 25 17.29 -1.57 11.19
CA LEU A 25 17.83 -1.08 12.46
C LEU A 25 17.75 -2.24 13.47
N THR A 26 18.92 -2.65 13.98
CA THR A 26 19.02 -3.64 15.05
C THR A 26 18.42 -3.07 16.33
N ALA A 27 17.26 -3.58 16.73
CA ALA A 27 16.60 -3.21 17.97
C ALA A 27 17.15 -4.05 19.13
N SER A 28 17.57 -3.35 20.18
CA SER A 28 17.83 -3.90 21.51
C SER A 28 16.50 -4.19 22.19
N CYS A 29 16.35 -5.37 22.79
CA CYS A 29 15.16 -5.77 23.56
C CYS A 29 14.92 -4.86 24.77
N ALA A 30 13.79 -4.16 24.80
CA ALA A 30 13.21 -3.57 25.98
C ALA A 30 11.82 -4.18 26.23
N PRO A 31 11.33 -4.28 27.49
CA PRO A 31 10.11 -5.01 27.82
C PRO A 31 8.87 -4.29 27.27
N ALA A 32 7.94 -5.08 26.77
CA ALA A 32 6.65 -4.64 26.26
C ALA A 32 5.75 -4.14 27.40
N ASP A 33 5.39 -2.85 27.36
CA ASP A 33 4.12 -2.34 27.92
C ASP A 33 3.79 -0.87 27.54
N ASP A 34 4.40 -0.28 26.53
CA ASP A 34 4.04 1.05 26.03
C ASP A 34 3.55 0.96 24.58
N ARG A 35 2.35 0.41 24.35
CA ARG A 35 1.65 0.64 23.09
C ARG A 35 1.17 2.09 23.06
N ALA A 36 1.46 2.80 21.98
CA ALA A 36 0.90 4.11 21.74
C ALA A 36 -0.63 4.06 21.84
N ALA A 37 -1.25 5.17 22.24
CA ALA A 37 -2.70 5.28 22.30
C ALA A 37 -3.30 4.89 20.94
N GLU A 38 -4.30 4.02 20.98
CA GLU A 38 -5.08 3.66 19.78
C GLU A 38 -5.69 4.91 19.14
N ALA A 39 -5.93 4.84 17.83
CA ALA A 39 -6.57 5.94 17.10
C ALA A 39 -7.88 6.37 17.78
N PRO A 40 -8.20 7.67 17.82
CA PRO A 40 -9.48 8.16 18.31
C PRO A 40 -10.63 7.43 17.58
N GLY A 41 -11.60 6.89 18.32
CA GLY A 41 -12.69 6.12 17.73
C GLY A 41 -12.56 4.61 17.84
N ALA A 42 -11.71 4.09 18.75
CA ALA A 42 -11.45 2.67 18.98
C ALA A 42 -12.71 1.80 19.25
N GLY A 43 -13.89 2.41 19.40
CA GLY A 43 -15.17 1.73 19.55
C GLY A 43 -15.71 1.21 18.22
N GLY A 44 -15.90 -0.11 18.11
CA GLY A 44 -16.50 -0.77 16.97
C GLY A 44 -16.56 -2.27 17.21
N VAL A 45 -17.48 -2.94 16.51
CA VAL A 45 -17.58 -4.41 16.53
C VAL A 45 -16.99 -4.93 15.24
N GLU A 46 -16.03 -5.84 15.34
CA GLU A 46 -15.44 -6.52 14.19
C GLU A 46 -16.01 -7.92 14.02
N ARG A 47 -16.13 -8.34 12.77
CA ARG A 47 -16.35 -9.74 12.40
C ARG A 47 -15.52 -10.11 11.20
N GLU A 48 -15.06 -11.35 11.18
CA GLU A 48 -14.42 -11.94 10.01
C GLU A 48 -15.46 -12.16 8.91
N VAL A 49 -15.02 -11.95 7.69
CA VAL A 49 -15.76 -12.26 6.48
C VAL A 49 -14.85 -13.02 5.52
N ALA A 50 -15.43 -13.84 4.65
CA ALA A 50 -14.73 -14.52 3.58
C ALA A 50 -15.58 -14.48 2.31
N PHE A 51 -14.94 -14.24 1.17
CA PHE A 51 -15.60 -14.16 -0.13
C PHE A 51 -14.66 -14.64 -1.23
N GLU A 52 -15.22 -14.97 -2.39
CA GLU A 52 -14.44 -15.36 -3.57
C GLU A 52 -14.07 -14.12 -4.38
N GLY A 53 -12.80 -13.96 -4.71
CA GLY A 53 -12.29 -12.85 -5.54
C GLY A 53 -11.01 -13.25 -6.29
N GLY A 54 -10.97 -13.01 -7.61
CA GLY A 54 -9.83 -13.36 -8.43
C GLY A 54 -9.51 -14.85 -8.49
N GLY A 55 -10.53 -15.72 -8.34
CA GLY A 55 -10.36 -17.18 -8.30
C GLY A 55 -9.78 -17.72 -6.99
N HIS A 56 -9.77 -16.92 -5.93
CA HIS A 56 -9.25 -17.28 -4.62
C HIS A 56 -10.24 -16.92 -3.52
N GLU A 57 -10.23 -17.70 -2.42
CA GLU A 57 -10.88 -17.29 -1.19
C GLU A 57 -10.10 -16.13 -0.58
N VAL A 58 -10.82 -15.06 -0.25
CA VAL A 58 -10.27 -13.82 0.31
C VAL A 58 -10.81 -13.65 1.72
N SER A 59 -9.92 -13.59 2.69
CA SER A 59 -10.27 -13.29 4.08
C SER A 59 -10.31 -11.77 4.29
N GLY A 60 -11.32 -11.31 5.05
CA GLY A 60 -11.49 -9.89 5.36
C GLY A 60 -12.01 -9.67 6.78
N THR A 61 -11.97 -8.43 7.23
CA THR A 61 -12.56 -8.00 8.49
C THR A 61 -13.52 -6.85 8.22
N PHE A 62 -14.77 -7.04 8.59
CA PHE A 62 -15.80 -6.01 8.59
C PHE A 62 -15.91 -5.38 9.97
N ARG A 63 -15.84 -4.05 10.03
CA ARG A 63 -16.00 -3.27 11.27
C ARG A 63 -17.26 -2.41 11.19
N MET A 64 -18.07 -2.49 12.24
CA MET A 64 -19.24 -1.63 12.46
C MET A 64 -18.93 -0.54 13.50
N PRO A 65 -19.41 0.69 13.32
CA PRO A 65 -19.47 1.69 14.40
C PRO A 65 -20.25 1.18 15.60
N GLN A 66 -19.93 1.68 16.79
CA GLN A 66 -20.74 1.43 17.98
C GLN A 66 -21.99 2.32 18.00
N ASP A 67 -23.01 1.86 18.74
CA ASP A 67 -24.22 2.65 19.08
C ASP A 67 -24.98 3.24 17.89
N VAL A 68 -24.89 2.61 16.71
CA VAL A 68 -25.63 2.99 15.52
C VAL A 68 -26.88 2.11 15.33
N SER A 69 -27.95 2.70 14.82
CA SER A 69 -29.19 1.99 14.47
C SER A 69 -29.51 2.21 12.98
N GLY A 70 -29.93 1.15 12.30
CA GLY A 70 -30.20 1.18 10.85
C GLY A 70 -28.91 1.05 10.02
N THR A 71 -29.02 1.36 8.74
CA THR A 71 -27.89 1.31 7.81
C THR A 71 -26.98 2.54 7.97
N VAL A 72 -25.69 2.32 7.79
CA VAL A 72 -24.64 3.35 7.84
C VAL A 72 -23.88 3.40 6.51
N PRO A 73 -23.15 4.48 6.20
CA PRO A 73 -22.23 4.49 5.07
C PRO A 73 -21.20 3.37 5.17
N GLY A 74 -20.74 2.86 4.02
CA GLY A 74 -19.71 1.83 3.94
C GLY A 74 -18.39 2.36 3.38
N ALA A 75 -17.27 1.79 3.82
CA ALA A 75 -15.94 2.06 3.32
C ALA A 75 -15.23 0.76 2.91
N LEU A 76 -14.73 0.69 1.67
CA LEU A 76 -13.79 -0.35 1.25
C LEU A 76 -12.36 0.18 1.43
N ILE A 77 -11.52 -0.51 2.19
CA ILE A 77 -10.11 -0.13 2.40
C ILE A 77 -9.20 -1.04 1.60
N ILE A 78 -8.42 -0.46 0.69
CA ILE A 78 -7.50 -1.16 -0.21
C ILE A 78 -6.06 -0.91 0.25
N SER A 79 -5.33 -2.00 0.52
CA SER A 79 -3.95 -1.99 1.03
C SER A 79 -2.94 -1.43 0.02
N GLY A 80 -1.83 -0.92 0.53
CA GLY A 80 -0.66 -0.49 -0.25
C GLY A 80 0.12 -1.63 -0.91
N SER A 81 1.29 -1.33 -1.48
CA SER A 81 2.12 -2.24 -2.28
C SER A 81 2.66 -3.45 -1.49
N GLY A 82 3.03 -4.49 -2.24
CA GLY A 82 3.60 -5.73 -1.72
C GLY A 82 2.60 -6.62 -0.99
N PRO A 83 3.06 -7.68 -0.29
CA PRO A 83 2.23 -8.57 0.50
C PRO A 83 1.80 -7.89 1.81
N THR A 84 0.99 -6.85 1.68
CA THR A 84 0.44 -6.08 2.79
C THR A 84 -0.96 -6.61 3.12
N ASP A 85 -1.15 -7.05 4.36
CA ASP A 85 -2.37 -7.66 4.84
C ASP A 85 -3.53 -6.64 5.02
N ARG A 86 -4.69 -7.15 5.44
CA ARG A 86 -5.90 -6.35 5.68
C ARG A 86 -5.70 -5.23 6.71
N ASP A 87 -4.80 -5.40 7.68
CA ASP A 87 -4.52 -4.41 8.73
C ASP A 87 -3.50 -3.35 8.29
N GLY A 88 -2.87 -3.55 7.14
CA GLY A 88 -1.83 -2.67 6.61
C GLY A 88 -0.43 -3.07 7.05
N ASN A 89 -0.25 -4.32 7.49
CA ASN A 89 1.02 -4.87 7.96
C ASN A 89 1.72 -5.68 6.88
N SER A 90 3.02 -5.80 6.98
CA SER A 90 3.85 -6.64 6.12
C SER A 90 5.02 -7.23 6.91
N SER A 91 5.75 -8.18 6.33
CA SER A 91 6.92 -8.78 6.98
C SER A 91 8.02 -7.77 7.37
N VAL A 92 8.08 -6.65 6.68
CA VAL A 92 9.06 -5.56 6.95
C VAL A 92 8.50 -4.47 7.87
N ARG A 93 7.19 -4.38 8.00
CA ARG A 93 6.48 -3.44 8.90
C ARG A 93 5.31 -4.16 9.58
N PRO A 94 5.59 -5.03 10.57
CA PRO A 94 4.58 -5.92 11.15
C PRO A 94 3.58 -5.22 12.09
N ASN A 95 3.80 -3.96 12.44
CA ASN A 95 2.98 -3.17 13.35
C ASN A 95 2.64 -1.79 12.77
N ALA A 96 2.55 -1.67 11.45
CA ALA A 96 2.13 -0.43 10.80
C ALA A 96 0.67 -0.10 11.13
N ASP A 97 -0.20 -1.13 11.08
CA ASP A 97 -1.64 -1.07 11.39
C ASP A 97 -2.37 0.06 10.64
N THR A 98 -1.90 0.43 9.46
CA THR A 98 -2.40 1.61 8.72
C THR A 98 -3.89 1.47 8.43
N ASN A 99 -4.29 0.35 7.82
CA ASN A 99 -5.68 0.12 7.43
C ASN A 99 -6.57 -0.14 8.65
N GLN A 100 -6.04 -0.81 9.67
CA GLN A 100 -6.76 -1.01 10.93
C GLN A 100 -7.04 0.33 11.60
N ASN A 101 -6.07 1.27 11.64
CA ASN A 101 -6.28 2.61 12.19
C ASN A 101 -7.25 3.44 11.35
N LEU A 102 -7.17 3.39 10.00
CA LEU A 102 -8.17 4.02 9.12
C LEU A 102 -9.58 3.47 9.39
N SER A 103 -9.71 2.15 9.55
CA SER A 103 -10.98 1.50 9.90
C SER A 103 -11.52 1.96 11.26
N ARG A 104 -10.66 2.16 12.27
CA ARG A 104 -11.04 2.69 13.58
C ARG A 104 -11.54 4.14 13.48
N VAL A 105 -10.82 4.97 12.73
CA VAL A 105 -11.21 6.36 12.50
C VAL A 105 -12.56 6.44 11.78
N LEU A 106 -12.75 5.64 10.73
CA LEU A 106 -14.03 5.56 9.99
C LEU A 106 -15.18 5.15 10.91
N ALA A 107 -14.97 4.14 11.77
CA ALA A 107 -15.98 3.75 12.76
C ALA A 107 -16.28 4.89 13.74
N GLY A 108 -15.27 5.66 14.15
CA GLY A 108 -15.44 6.85 15.01
C GLY A 108 -16.27 7.95 14.39
N VAL A 109 -16.32 8.05 13.05
CA VAL A 109 -17.15 9.01 12.31
C VAL A 109 -18.43 8.38 11.73
N GLY A 110 -18.81 7.18 12.22
CA GLY A 110 -20.09 6.55 11.89
C GLY A 110 -20.14 5.78 10.58
N VAL A 111 -18.98 5.35 10.04
CA VAL A 111 -18.85 4.60 8.78
C VAL A 111 -18.42 3.18 9.06
N ALA A 112 -19.16 2.18 8.54
CA ALA A 112 -18.71 0.79 8.55
C ALA A 112 -17.58 0.59 7.54
N SER A 113 -16.70 -0.39 7.76
CA SER A 113 -15.60 -0.62 6.82
C SER A 113 -15.31 -2.11 6.61
N LEU A 114 -14.90 -2.44 5.38
CA LEU A 114 -14.34 -3.73 5.01
C LEU A 114 -12.89 -3.53 4.60
N ARG A 115 -11.97 -4.31 5.18
CA ARG A 115 -10.59 -4.45 4.77
C ARG A 115 -10.29 -5.93 4.53
N TYR A 116 -9.47 -6.26 3.56
CA TYR A 116 -9.25 -7.64 3.12
C TYR A 116 -7.78 -7.93 2.84
N ASP A 117 -7.42 -9.21 2.95
CA ASP A 117 -6.10 -9.69 2.57
C ASP A 117 -6.04 -9.85 1.05
N LYS A 118 -5.29 -8.98 0.38
CA LYS A 118 -5.11 -9.10 -1.06
C LYS A 118 -4.25 -10.30 -1.41
N TYR A 119 -4.35 -10.78 -2.65
CA TYR A 119 -3.56 -11.91 -3.14
C TYR A 119 -2.08 -11.79 -2.75
N GLY A 120 -1.52 -12.85 -2.20
CA GLY A 120 -0.13 -12.87 -1.72
C GLY A 120 0.07 -12.34 -0.30
N SER A 121 -0.99 -12.00 0.44
CA SER A 121 -0.91 -11.47 1.80
C SER A 121 -1.84 -12.19 2.78
N GLY A 122 -1.70 -11.85 4.06
CA GLY A 122 -2.51 -12.40 5.13
C GLY A 122 -1.96 -13.69 5.72
N PRO A 123 -2.50 -14.11 6.89
CA PRO A 123 -2.03 -15.28 7.61
C PRO A 123 -2.37 -16.60 6.91
N ASP A 124 -3.38 -16.60 6.05
CA ASP A 124 -3.85 -17.80 5.34
C ASP A 124 -3.11 -18.01 4.02
N PHE A 125 -2.29 -17.05 3.59
CA PHE A 125 -1.51 -17.18 2.38
C PHE A 125 -0.30 -18.10 2.59
N GLU A 126 -0.32 -19.26 1.92
CA GLU A 126 0.82 -20.17 1.91
C GLU A 126 1.90 -19.63 0.97
N THR A 127 3.04 -19.21 1.53
CA THR A 127 4.18 -18.75 0.74
C THR A 127 4.70 -19.91 -0.11
N PRO A 128 4.71 -19.80 -1.46
CA PRO A 128 5.20 -20.85 -2.33
C PRO A 128 6.65 -21.23 -2.01
N GLY A 129 6.94 -22.52 -2.12
CA GLY A 129 8.32 -23.03 -1.95
C GLY A 129 9.27 -22.53 -3.04
N PRO A 130 10.59 -22.66 -2.81
CA PRO A 130 11.58 -22.33 -3.83
C PRO A 130 11.34 -23.13 -5.13
N GLY A 131 11.07 -22.43 -6.22
CA GLY A 131 10.77 -23.02 -7.53
C GLY A 131 9.29 -23.25 -7.83
N GLU A 132 8.40 -22.93 -6.90
CA GLU A 132 6.94 -22.96 -7.07
C GLU A 132 6.35 -21.57 -7.37
N ILE A 133 7.19 -20.52 -7.35
CA ILE A 133 6.77 -19.16 -7.60
C ILE A 133 6.41 -19.01 -9.08
N THR A 134 5.14 -18.77 -9.34
CA THR A 134 4.60 -18.50 -10.67
C THR A 134 4.36 -17.00 -10.86
N PRO A 135 4.39 -16.49 -12.10
CA PRO A 135 3.94 -15.14 -12.40
C PRO A 135 2.51 -14.93 -11.90
N VAL A 136 2.25 -13.77 -11.33
CA VAL A 136 0.93 -13.37 -10.86
C VAL A 136 0.21 -12.66 -12.00
N ASP A 137 -0.98 -13.13 -12.36
CA ASP A 137 -1.87 -12.37 -13.23
C ASP A 137 -2.34 -11.12 -12.48
N PRO A 138 -1.96 -9.91 -12.92
CA PRO A 138 -2.30 -8.68 -12.20
C PRO A 138 -3.81 -8.41 -12.12
N VAL A 139 -4.61 -9.00 -12.99
CA VAL A 139 -6.08 -8.89 -12.99
C VAL A 139 -6.68 -9.45 -11.70
N VAL A 140 -6.00 -10.37 -11.01
CA VAL A 140 -6.46 -10.91 -9.72
C VAL A 140 -6.74 -9.80 -8.70
N PHE A 141 -5.95 -8.73 -8.70
CA PHE A 141 -6.14 -7.61 -7.76
C PHE A 141 -7.38 -6.78 -8.11
N ASP A 142 -7.64 -6.54 -9.39
CA ASP A 142 -8.85 -5.86 -9.85
C ASP A 142 -10.11 -6.64 -9.50
N GLU A 143 -10.10 -7.96 -9.75
CA GLU A 143 -11.20 -8.87 -9.43
C GLU A 143 -11.44 -8.95 -7.91
N GLN A 144 -10.39 -8.87 -7.09
CA GLN A 144 -10.52 -8.80 -5.64
C GLN A 144 -11.12 -7.48 -5.15
N VAL A 145 -10.78 -6.35 -5.77
CA VAL A 145 -11.40 -5.05 -5.46
C VAL A 145 -12.90 -5.09 -5.76
N ALA A 146 -13.29 -5.61 -6.94
CA ALA A 146 -14.68 -5.75 -7.32
C ALA A 146 -15.44 -6.66 -6.33
N ALA A 147 -14.90 -7.84 -6.03
CA ALA A 147 -15.52 -8.79 -5.11
C ALA A 147 -15.62 -8.24 -3.66
N ALA A 148 -14.60 -7.54 -3.20
CA ALA A 148 -14.62 -6.90 -1.88
C ALA A 148 -15.65 -5.76 -1.79
N TYR A 149 -15.86 -5.03 -2.89
CA TYR A 149 -16.93 -4.03 -2.96
C TYR A 149 -18.30 -4.68 -2.88
N GLU A 150 -18.54 -5.76 -3.64
CA GLU A 150 -19.79 -6.55 -3.56
C GLU A 150 -20.02 -7.10 -2.16
N GLU A 151 -18.97 -7.66 -1.53
CA GLU A 151 -19.07 -8.14 -0.14
C GLU A 151 -19.44 -7.03 0.83
N LEU A 152 -18.86 -5.82 0.66
CA LEU A 152 -19.18 -4.67 1.49
C LEU A 152 -20.64 -4.24 1.36
N VAL A 153 -21.15 -4.09 0.12
CA VAL A 153 -22.53 -3.61 -0.11
C VAL A 153 -23.58 -4.67 0.18
N ALA A 154 -23.20 -5.95 0.22
CA ALA A 154 -24.06 -7.05 0.64
C ALA A 154 -24.28 -7.10 2.17
N GLN A 155 -23.47 -6.38 2.95
CA GLN A 155 -23.66 -6.33 4.41
C GLN A 155 -24.98 -5.62 4.76
N PRO A 156 -25.88 -6.23 5.55
CA PRO A 156 -27.20 -5.67 5.83
C PRO A 156 -27.17 -4.34 6.58
N GLU A 157 -26.05 -4.02 7.20
CA GLU A 157 -25.82 -2.77 7.92
C GLU A 157 -25.34 -1.62 7.02
N VAL A 158 -24.92 -1.89 5.79
CA VAL A 158 -24.36 -0.90 4.87
C VAL A 158 -25.46 -0.28 4.00
N ASP A 159 -25.41 1.02 3.82
CA ASP A 159 -26.19 1.75 2.82
C ASP A 159 -25.43 1.75 1.49
N PRO A 160 -25.84 0.97 0.49
CA PRO A 160 -25.11 0.86 -0.79
C PRO A 160 -25.11 2.16 -1.61
N GLY A 161 -25.96 3.13 -1.26
CA GLY A 161 -25.97 4.46 -1.87
C GLY A 161 -24.95 5.43 -1.27
N ARG A 162 -24.27 5.04 -0.17
CA ARG A 162 -23.27 5.86 0.52
C ARG A 162 -22.01 5.07 0.78
N VAL A 163 -21.21 4.87 -0.26
CA VAL A 163 -19.95 4.12 -0.19
C VAL A 163 -18.78 5.01 -0.53
N VAL A 164 -17.69 4.84 0.22
CA VAL A 164 -16.39 5.45 -0.05
C VAL A 164 -15.35 4.35 -0.28
N VAL A 165 -14.48 4.51 -1.28
CA VAL A 165 -13.31 3.65 -1.46
C VAL A 165 -12.08 4.39 -0.93
N VAL A 166 -11.39 3.77 0.01
CA VAL A 166 -10.20 4.28 0.67
C VAL A 166 -9.00 3.49 0.16
N GLY A 167 -8.14 4.12 -0.61
CA GLY A 167 -6.91 3.48 -1.11
C GLY A 167 -5.68 4.05 -0.42
N HIS A 168 -4.88 3.20 0.23
CA HIS A 168 -3.60 3.59 0.81
C HIS A 168 -2.45 3.30 -0.15
N SER A 169 -1.60 4.31 -0.42
CA SER A 169 -0.41 4.15 -1.27
C SER A 169 -0.78 3.57 -2.66
N GLU A 170 -0.24 2.42 -3.07
CA GLU A 170 -0.63 1.68 -4.29
C GLU A 170 -2.15 1.47 -4.36
N GLY A 171 -2.81 1.22 -3.22
CA GLY A 171 -4.26 1.06 -3.15
C GLY A 171 -5.04 2.26 -3.70
N ALA A 172 -4.42 3.45 -3.72
CA ALA A 172 -5.04 4.65 -4.30
C ALA A 172 -5.18 4.55 -5.83
N LEU A 173 -4.32 3.80 -6.52
CA LEU A 173 -4.47 3.55 -7.96
C LEU A 173 -5.70 2.69 -8.27
N TYR A 174 -5.98 1.70 -7.41
CA TYR A 174 -7.22 0.92 -7.51
C TYR A 174 -8.45 1.75 -7.13
N ALA A 175 -8.33 2.62 -6.12
CA ALA A 175 -9.42 3.53 -5.74
C ALA A 175 -9.78 4.50 -6.88
N LEU A 176 -8.80 5.05 -7.60
CA LEU A 176 -9.03 5.88 -8.80
C LEU A 176 -9.76 5.12 -9.92
N ARG A 177 -9.56 3.82 -10.02
CA ARG A 177 -10.20 2.94 -11.01
C ARG A 177 -11.47 2.28 -10.49
N ALA A 178 -11.87 2.53 -9.24
CA ALA A 178 -13.03 1.85 -8.63
C ALA A 178 -14.30 1.96 -9.49
N HIS A 179 -14.54 3.10 -10.13
CA HIS A 179 -15.71 3.31 -11.01
C HIS A 179 -15.74 2.40 -12.25
N GLU A 180 -14.57 1.86 -12.64
CA GLU A 180 -14.44 0.90 -13.75
C GLU A 180 -14.49 -0.56 -13.24
N LEU A 181 -13.99 -0.81 -12.02
CA LEU A 181 -13.82 -2.14 -11.45
C LEU A 181 -15.11 -2.67 -10.82
N ILE A 182 -15.92 -1.78 -10.22
CA ILE A 182 -17.21 -2.15 -9.63
C ILE A 182 -18.29 -2.26 -10.72
N GLY A 183 -19.35 -3.02 -10.46
CA GLY A 183 -20.46 -3.18 -11.40
C GLY A 183 -21.13 -1.84 -11.73
N ALA A 184 -21.55 -1.66 -12.99
CA ALA A 184 -22.22 -0.44 -13.46
C ALA A 184 -23.58 -0.18 -12.79
N GLU A 185 -24.14 -1.15 -12.06
CA GLU A 185 -25.34 -1.07 -11.23
C GLU A 185 -25.14 -0.25 -9.96
N HIS A 186 -23.90 -0.07 -9.53
CA HIS A 186 -23.55 0.70 -8.34
C HIS A 186 -23.32 2.18 -8.67
N PRO A 187 -23.75 3.10 -7.78
CA PRO A 187 -23.32 4.49 -7.88
C PRO A 187 -21.80 4.61 -7.76
N SER A 188 -21.20 5.57 -8.47
CA SER A 188 -19.78 5.87 -8.29
C SER A 188 -19.49 6.23 -6.84
N PRO A 189 -18.55 5.56 -6.16
CA PRO A 189 -18.23 5.84 -4.77
C PRO A 189 -17.51 7.18 -4.62
N ALA A 190 -17.57 7.78 -3.43
CA ALA A 190 -16.60 8.79 -3.03
C ALA A 190 -15.21 8.16 -2.85
N LEU A 191 -14.14 8.92 -2.98
CA LEU A 191 -12.77 8.41 -2.87
C LEU A 191 -11.99 9.09 -1.75
N VAL A 192 -11.25 8.29 -0.98
CA VAL A 192 -10.20 8.79 -0.07
C VAL A 192 -8.87 8.20 -0.54
N LEU A 193 -8.00 9.04 -1.02
CA LEU A 193 -6.67 8.69 -1.50
C LEU A 193 -5.66 9.01 -0.39
N ALA A 194 -5.25 7.99 0.34
CA ALA A 194 -4.35 8.10 1.48
C ALA A 194 -2.91 7.85 1.03
N ALA A 195 -2.04 8.86 1.11
CA ALA A 195 -0.66 8.85 0.62
C ALA A 195 -0.54 8.37 -0.85
N PRO A 196 -1.33 8.95 -1.79
CA PRO A 196 -1.44 8.45 -3.16
C PRO A 196 -0.19 8.74 -3.99
N PRO A 197 0.29 7.80 -4.82
CA PRO A 197 1.30 8.10 -5.83
C PRO A 197 0.74 9.06 -6.88
N GLY A 198 1.59 9.95 -7.38
CA GLY A 198 1.23 10.90 -8.44
C GLY A 198 2.06 10.73 -9.71
N THR A 199 2.92 9.71 -9.75
CA THR A 199 3.72 9.32 -10.92
C THR A 199 3.47 7.87 -11.26
N ARG A 200 3.80 7.47 -12.50
CA ARG A 200 3.68 6.08 -12.94
C ARG A 200 4.48 5.15 -12.03
N TYR A 201 4.01 3.92 -11.91
CA TYR A 201 4.45 2.97 -10.90
C TYR A 201 5.97 2.72 -10.91
N LEU A 202 6.58 2.51 -12.08
CA LEU A 202 8.03 2.27 -12.17
C LEU A 202 8.87 3.53 -11.92
N ASP A 203 8.33 4.74 -12.14
CA ASP A 203 9.02 5.98 -11.78
C ASP A 203 9.01 6.20 -10.27
N LEU A 204 7.91 5.83 -9.60
CA LEU A 204 7.81 5.82 -8.14
C LEU A 204 8.84 4.85 -7.54
N ILE A 205 8.89 3.60 -8.03
CA ILE A 205 9.85 2.59 -7.58
C ILE A 205 11.30 3.08 -7.77
N ASP A 206 11.65 3.63 -8.95
CA ASP A 206 13.00 4.13 -9.24
C ASP A 206 13.43 5.23 -8.27
N ARG A 207 12.50 6.14 -7.91
CA ARG A 207 12.76 7.17 -6.92
C ARG A 207 12.95 6.58 -5.53
N GLN A 208 12.04 5.71 -5.07
CA GLN A 208 12.14 5.06 -3.76
C GLN A 208 13.43 4.28 -3.61
N LEU A 209 13.83 3.50 -4.62
CA LEU A 209 15.11 2.80 -4.64
C LEU A 209 16.29 3.76 -4.59
N THR A 210 16.24 4.87 -5.33
CA THR A 210 17.30 5.87 -5.33
C THR A 210 17.49 6.50 -3.94
N GLU A 211 16.41 6.90 -3.27
CA GLU A 211 16.46 7.48 -1.93
C GLU A 211 16.92 6.45 -0.88
N GLN A 212 16.42 5.21 -0.97
CA GLN A 212 16.86 4.12 -0.10
C GLN A 212 18.36 3.85 -0.26
N MET A 213 18.86 3.77 -1.49
CA MET A 213 20.28 3.54 -1.74
C MET A 213 21.17 4.67 -1.22
N ARG A 214 20.74 5.93 -1.35
CA ARG A 214 21.45 7.08 -0.76
C ARG A 214 21.53 6.98 0.77
N THR A 215 20.44 6.57 1.42
CA THR A 215 20.39 6.40 2.87
C THR A 215 21.33 5.29 3.34
N VAL A 216 21.30 4.14 2.66
CA VAL A 216 22.17 2.98 2.99
C VAL A 216 23.63 3.30 2.73
N GLU A 217 23.96 4.01 1.64
CA GLU A 217 25.31 4.49 1.34
C GLU A 217 25.81 5.45 2.42
N ALA A 218 25.01 6.45 2.79
CA ALA A 218 25.36 7.41 3.82
C ALA A 218 25.60 6.77 5.20
N SER A 219 24.96 5.61 5.48
CA SER A 219 25.21 4.81 6.69
C SER A 219 26.47 3.96 6.63
N GLY A 220 27.13 3.88 5.46
CA GLY A 220 28.31 3.05 5.24
C GLY A 220 28.03 1.53 5.17
N GLN A 221 26.78 1.12 4.99
CA GLN A 221 26.39 -0.30 4.90
C GLN A 221 26.60 -0.88 3.50
N ILE A 222 26.76 -0.04 2.48
CA ILE A 222 26.98 -0.42 1.09
C ILE A 222 28.02 0.51 0.47
N GLU A 223 28.82 -0.01 -0.46
CA GLU A 223 29.81 0.79 -1.17
C GLU A 223 29.19 1.50 -2.39
N GLU A 224 29.72 2.68 -2.76
CA GLU A 224 29.27 3.48 -3.90
C GLU A 224 29.17 2.65 -5.19
N GLY A 225 30.14 1.80 -5.46
CA GLY A 225 30.14 0.94 -6.66
C GLY A 225 28.96 -0.04 -6.72
N GLN A 226 28.51 -0.51 -5.57
CA GLN A 226 27.33 -1.39 -5.46
C GLN A 226 26.04 -0.61 -5.67
N VAL A 227 25.93 0.61 -5.11
CA VAL A 227 24.80 1.51 -5.34
C VAL A 227 24.65 1.83 -6.83
N VAL A 228 25.75 2.20 -7.49
CA VAL A 228 25.73 2.48 -8.94
C VAL A 228 25.24 1.27 -9.74
N GLN A 229 25.67 0.04 -9.38
CA GLN A 229 25.23 -1.17 -10.07
C GLN A 229 23.72 -1.42 -9.84
N LEU A 230 23.24 -1.32 -8.59
CA LEU A 230 21.84 -1.50 -8.24
C LEU A 230 20.92 -0.53 -9.01
N LEU A 231 21.29 0.76 -9.03
CA LEU A 231 20.51 1.77 -9.76
C LEU A 231 20.60 1.60 -11.30
N SER A 232 21.72 1.06 -11.80
CA SER A 232 21.85 0.71 -13.22
C SER A 232 20.91 -0.45 -13.60
N ASP A 233 20.86 -1.48 -12.78
CA ASP A 233 19.98 -2.64 -12.98
C ASP A 233 18.51 -2.25 -12.90
N ALA A 234 18.13 -1.40 -11.94
CA ALA A 234 16.76 -0.87 -11.83
C ALA A 234 16.34 -0.14 -13.12
N ARG A 235 17.22 0.72 -13.65
CA ARG A 235 16.95 1.42 -14.91
C ARG A 235 16.83 0.47 -16.10
N ALA A 236 17.67 -0.57 -16.15
CA ALA A 236 17.62 -1.59 -17.19
C ALA A 236 16.31 -2.40 -17.12
N GLY A 237 15.88 -2.80 -15.93
CA GLY A 237 14.61 -3.48 -15.68
C GLY A 237 13.41 -2.62 -16.11
N ARG A 238 13.35 -1.36 -15.67
CA ARG A 238 12.30 -0.41 -16.06
C ARG A 238 12.24 -0.23 -17.60
N ALA A 239 13.40 -0.04 -18.23
CA ALA A 239 13.46 0.12 -19.69
C ALA A 239 13.01 -1.14 -20.43
N ALA A 240 13.28 -2.33 -19.90
CA ALA A 240 12.81 -3.59 -20.46
C ALA A 240 11.29 -3.68 -20.41
N ILE A 241 10.68 -3.48 -19.24
CA ILE A 241 9.23 -3.47 -19.05
C ILE A 241 8.57 -2.51 -20.05
N ARG A 242 9.00 -1.25 -20.09
CA ARG A 242 8.42 -0.21 -20.97
C ARG A 242 8.60 -0.47 -22.45
N SER A 243 9.59 -1.28 -22.84
CA SER A 243 9.81 -1.70 -24.22
C SER A 243 9.18 -3.05 -24.59
N GLY A 244 8.49 -3.70 -23.64
CA GLY A 244 7.93 -5.04 -23.84
C GLY A 244 8.98 -6.14 -23.98
N ARG A 245 10.20 -5.92 -23.48
CA ARG A 245 11.27 -6.92 -23.47
C ARG A 245 11.24 -7.68 -22.15
N SER A 246 11.34 -9.01 -22.23
CA SER A 246 11.31 -9.84 -21.02
C SER A 246 12.47 -9.52 -20.07
N LEU A 247 12.18 -9.46 -18.78
CA LEU A 247 13.18 -9.32 -17.72
C LEU A 247 14.14 -10.53 -17.67
N GLY A 248 13.70 -11.70 -18.15
CA GLY A 248 14.56 -12.88 -18.28
C GLY A 248 15.71 -12.69 -19.27
N ASP A 249 15.57 -11.76 -20.22
CA ASP A 249 16.58 -11.43 -21.24
C ASP A 249 17.47 -10.23 -20.84
N VAL A 250 17.29 -9.69 -19.62
CA VAL A 250 18.05 -8.55 -19.11
C VAL A 250 19.11 -9.01 -18.12
N GLU A 251 20.37 -8.71 -18.40
CA GLU A 251 21.44 -8.96 -17.46
C GLU A 251 21.39 -7.93 -16.32
N MET A 252 21.07 -8.40 -15.11
CA MET A 252 21.03 -7.61 -13.88
C MET A 252 21.92 -8.28 -12.81
N PRO A 253 23.22 -7.95 -12.74
CA PRO A 253 24.18 -8.57 -11.82
C PRO A 253 23.81 -8.48 -10.35
N SER A 254 23.01 -7.47 -9.95
CA SER A 254 22.49 -7.33 -8.59
C SER A 254 21.36 -8.31 -8.22
N GLY A 255 20.95 -9.18 -9.17
CA GLY A 255 19.87 -10.14 -8.93
C GLY A 255 18.47 -9.55 -9.02
N GLY A 256 18.25 -8.55 -9.90
CA GLY A 256 16.92 -7.94 -10.12
C GLY A 256 16.50 -6.97 -9.03
N VAL A 257 17.47 -6.27 -8.45
CA VAL A 257 17.28 -5.20 -7.45
C VAL A 257 16.29 -5.62 -6.37
N PHE A 258 16.79 -6.42 -5.43
CA PHE A 258 16.00 -6.93 -4.28
C PHE A 258 14.74 -7.71 -4.67
N GLY A 259 14.70 -8.33 -5.85
CA GLY A 259 13.57 -9.14 -6.30
C GLY A 259 12.41 -8.37 -6.95
N VAL A 260 12.53 -7.06 -7.12
CA VAL A 260 11.50 -6.25 -7.79
C VAL A 260 11.45 -6.58 -9.29
N TYR A 261 12.59 -6.44 -10.00
CA TYR A 261 12.68 -6.67 -11.44
C TYR A 261 13.03 -8.13 -11.74
N THR A 262 12.06 -9.01 -11.58
CA THR A 262 12.19 -10.45 -11.86
C THR A 262 11.11 -10.89 -12.85
N PRO A 263 11.32 -11.97 -13.61
CA PRO A 263 10.29 -12.49 -14.52
C PRO A 263 8.95 -12.80 -13.84
N VAL A 264 8.97 -13.09 -12.53
CA VAL A 264 7.73 -13.35 -11.76
C VAL A 264 6.86 -12.10 -11.64
N ASN A 265 7.48 -10.92 -11.53
CA ASN A 265 6.80 -9.65 -11.35
C ASN A 265 6.58 -8.89 -12.69
N GLU A 266 7.04 -9.43 -13.81
CA GLU A 266 7.07 -8.74 -15.10
C GLU A 266 5.69 -8.24 -15.51
N ASP A 267 4.70 -9.13 -15.50
CA ASP A 267 3.32 -8.80 -15.90
C ASP A 267 2.68 -7.79 -14.94
N PHE A 268 2.88 -7.96 -13.64
CA PHE A 268 2.37 -7.04 -12.63
C PHE A 268 2.99 -5.63 -12.80
N LEU A 269 4.31 -5.56 -12.95
CA LEU A 269 5.01 -4.29 -13.14
C LEU A 269 4.58 -3.58 -14.43
N ALA A 270 4.43 -4.34 -15.54
CA ALA A 270 3.96 -3.80 -16.80
C ALA A 270 2.51 -3.28 -16.68
N TYR A 271 1.65 -4.03 -16.03
CA TYR A 271 0.26 -3.68 -15.79
C TYR A 271 0.13 -2.40 -14.97
N MET A 272 0.80 -2.32 -13.82
CA MET A 272 0.73 -1.15 -12.95
C MET A 272 1.37 0.10 -13.57
N ASP A 273 2.46 -0.08 -14.35
CA ASP A 273 3.12 1.05 -15.03
C ASP A 273 2.34 1.56 -16.25
N ALA A 274 1.32 0.84 -16.72
CA ALA A 274 0.46 1.33 -17.79
C ALA A 274 -0.41 2.51 -17.34
N PHE A 275 -0.73 2.62 -16.06
CA PHE A 275 -1.57 3.68 -15.51
C PHE A 275 -0.74 4.90 -15.11
N ASP A 276 -1.11 6.07 -15.64
CA ASP A 276 -0.67 7.34 -15.08
C ASP A 276 -1.73 7.83 -14.09
N PRO A 277 -1.37 8.10 -12.82
CA PRO A 277 -2.35 8.52 -11.82
C PRO A 277 -3.10 9.81 -12.16
N VAL A 278 -2.50 10.71 -12.95
CA VAL A 278 -3.17 11.94 -13.39
C VAL A 278 -4.23 11.62 -14.45
N ASP A 279 -3.91 10.76 -15.41
CA ASP A 279 -4.89 10.33 -16.43
C ASP A 279 -6.08 9.62 -15.75
N LEU A 280 -5.81 8.72 -14.79
CA LEU A 280 -6.87 8.08 -13.98
C LEU A 280 -7.74 9.09 -13.21
N ALA A 281 -7.13 10.16 -12.72
CA ALA A 281 -7.85 11.20 -12.00
C ALA A 281 -8.72 12.05 -12.93
N GLU A 282 -8.24 12.33 -14.17
CA GLU A 282 -9.00 13.05 -15.19
C GLU A 282 -10.17 12.23 -15.75
N ASP A 283 -10.06 10.89 -15.74
CA ASP A 283 -11.09 9.96 -16.23
C ASP A 283 -12.20 9.70 -15.20
N LEU A 284 -12.09 10.23 -13.97
CA LEU A 284 -13.13 10.08 -12.96
C LEU A 284 -14.47 10.65 -13.43
N PRO A 285 -15.59 9.98 -13.14
CA PRO A 285 -16.92 10.54 -13.39
C PRO A 285 -17.07 11.96 -12.81
N GLY A 286 -17.60 12.88 -13.61
CA GLY A 286 -17.70 14.28 -13.19
C GLY A 286 -18.50 14.44 -11.89
N GLY A 287 -17.92 15.15 -10.93
CA GLY A 287 -18.49 15.38 -9.61
C GLY A 287 -18.20 14.27 -8.58
N THR A 288 -17.35 13.28 -8.90
CA THR A 288 -16.88 12.30 -7.90
C THR A 288 -16.20 13.03 -6.74
N PRO A 289 -16.71 12.89 -5.49
CA PRO A 289 -16.05 13.49 -4.34
C PRO A 289 -14.72 12.80 -4.05
N VAL A 290 -13.63 13.57 -3.93
CA VAL A 290 -12.29 13.03 -3.65
C VAL A 290 -11.65 13.80 -2.50
N LEU A 291 -11.11 13.04 -1.52
CA LEU A 291 -10.23 13.53 -0.47
C LEU A 291 -8.85 12.94 -0.67
N VAL A 292 -7.83 13.78 -0.72
CA VAL A 292 -6.41 13.38 -0.68
C VAL A 292 -5.87 13.66 0.71
N LEU A 293 -5.36 12.63 1.38
CA LEU A 293 -4.63 12.72 2.66
C LEU A 293 -3.15 12.44 2.40
N TRP A 294 -2.26 13.31 2.90
CA TRP A 294 -0.84 13.12 2.75
C TRP A 294 -0.07 13.57 4.00
N GLY A 295 0.85 12.73 4.48
CA GLY A 295 1.71 13.06 5.61
C GLY A 295 2.90 13.92 5.18
N GLU A 296 3.15 15.05 5.86
CA GLU A 296 4.23 15.98 5.47
C GLU A 296 5.63 15.39 5.60
N GLN A 297 5.79 14.31 6.37
CA GLN A 297 7.04 13.55 6.56
C GLN A 297 7.05 12.23 5.77
N ASP A 298 6.19 12.10 4.76
CA ASP A 298 6.15 10.92 3.90
C ASP A 298 7.41 10.83 3.04
N ALA A 299 8.24 9.81 3.31
CA ALA A 299 9.47 9.53 2.57
C ALA A 299 9.24 8.64 1.33
N GLN A 300 8.05 8.05 1.16
CA GLN A 300 7.73 7.15 0.05
C GLN A 300 6.99 7.86 -1.07
N VAL A 301 6.04 8.70 -0.74
CA VAL A 301 5.30 9.56 -1.67
C VAL A 301 5.63 11.02 -1.36
N SER A 302 6.28 11.68 -2.30
CA SER A 302 6.71 13.06 -2.11
C SER A 302 5.57 14.06 -2.26
N ARG A 303 5.75 15.27 -1.71
CA ARG A 303 4.84 16.40 -1.98
C ARG A 303 4.66 16.62 -3.49
N GLN A 304 5.72 16.46 -4.28
CA GLN A 304 5.67 16.64 -5.73
C GLN A 304 4.76 15.61 -6.42
N ASP A 305 4.69 14.37 -5.91
CA ASP A 305 3.73 13.36 -6.42
C ASP A 305 2.30 13.81 -6.18
N VAL A 306 2.02 14.23 -4.95
CA VAL A 306 0.66 14.68 -4.61
C VAL A 306 0.29 15.94 -5.37
N ASP A 307 1.22 16.92 -5.49
CA ASP A 307 1.01 18.13 -6.28
C ASP A 307 0.68 17.78 -7.75
N ARG A 308 1.38 16.79 -8.32
CA ARG A 308 1.12 16.29 -9.68
C ARG A 308 -0.25 15.63 -9.80
N LEU A 309 -0.60 14.73 -8.88
CA LEU A 309 -1.92 14.07 -8.88
C LEU A 309 -3.05 15.09 -8.80
N MET A 310 -2.90 16.11 -7.94
CA MET A 310 -3.90 17.17 -7.79
C MET A 310 -4.18 17.94 -9.09
N THR A 311 -3.30 17.89 -10.09
CA THR A 311 -3.58 18.52 -11.39
C THR A 311 -4.66 17.83 -12.21
N GLY A 312 -4.90 16.53 -11.99
CA GLY A 312 -5.97 15.76 -12.62
C GLY A 312 -7.26 15.69 -11.79
N LEU A 313 -7.21 16.11 -10.52
CA LEU A 313 -8.35 16.00 -9.59
C LEU A 313 -9.10 17.34 -9.49
N ASP A 314 -10.10 17.54 -10.35
CA ASP A 314 -10.92 18.76 -10.29
C ASP A 314 -11.85 18.76 -9.06
N GLY A 315 -11.77 19.82 -8.27
CA GLY A 315 -12.60 20.00 -7.08
C GLY A 315 -12.28 19.10 -5.89
N ALA A 316 -11.20 18.30 -5.95
CA ALA A 316 -10.78 17.46 -4.84
C ALA A 316 -10.30 18.28 -3.63
N ARG A 317 -10.61 17.77 -2.45
CA ARG A 317 -10.06 18.30 -1.20
C ARG A 317 -8.71 17.65 -0.92
N ARG A 318 -7.74 18.41 -0.49
CA ARG A 318 -6.43 17.92 0.00
C ARG A 318 -6.21 18.33 1.45
N VAL A 319 -5.71 17.41 2.26
CA VAL A 319 -5.27 17.66 3.63
C VAL A 319 -3.83 17.14 3.79
N ASP A 320 -2.91 18.07 4.00
CA ASP A 320 -1.54 17.75 4.39
C ASP A 320 -1.51 17.60 5.92
N VAL A 321 -1.15 16.41 6.38
CA VAL A 321 -1.15 16.06 7.81
C VAL A 321 0.24 16.35 8.39
N PRO A 322 0.38 17.31 9.31
CA PRO A 322 1.69 17.72 9.82
C PRO A 322 2.37 16.63 10.64
N ASP A 323 3.70 16.62 10.65
CA ASP A 323 4.53 15.70 11.45
C ASP A 323 4.13 14.23 11.31
N THR A 324 3.75 13.81 10.11
CA THR A 324 3.14 12.50 9.86
C THR A 324 3.82 11.82 8.67
N ASP A 325 4.14 10.53 8.82
CA ASP A 325 4.77 9.72 7.79
C ASP A 325 3.75 9.02 6.85
N HIS A 326 4.27 8.13 5.98
CA HIS A 326 3.51 7.40 4.98
C HIS A 326 2.35 6.54 5.53
N ILE A 327 2.44 6.06 6.77
CA ILE A 327 1.43 5.23 7.42
C ILE A 327 0.55 6.03 8.41
N PHE A 328 0.56 7.34 8.29
CA PHE A 328 -0.18 8.28 9.14
C PHE A 328 0.14 8.19 10.63
N ARG A 329 1.38 7.78 10.97
CA ARG A 329 1.88 7.85 12.34
C ARG A 329 2.75 9.09 12.53
N ARG A 330 2.71 9.67 13.72
CA ARG A 330 3.55 10.82 14.07
C ARG A 330 5.02 10.52 13.88
N TYR A 331 5.70 11.38 13.17
CA TYR A 331 7.12 11.28 12.89
C TYR A 331 7.85 12.49 13.47
N ARG A 332 8.97 12.25 14.16
CA ARG A 332 9.84 13.29 14.66
C ARG A 332 11.27 12.95 14.27
N ASP A 333 11.91 13.88 13.56
CA ASP A 333 13.33 13.79 13.24
C ASP A 333 14.16 14.49 14.33
N GLU A 334 14.19 13.89 15.52
CA GLU A 334 14.92 14.39 16.67
C GLU A 334 15.68 13.25 17.38
N PRO A 335 16.87 13.54 17.98
CA PRO A 335 17.62 12.52 18.71
C PRO A 335 16.81 11.89 19.84
N GLY A 336 16.68 10.56 19.77
CA GLY A 336 15.95 9.78 20.79
C GLY A 336 14.45 9.61 20.52
N ALA A 337 13.93 10.15 19.41
CA ALA A 337 12.57 9.83 18.97
C ALA A 337 12.44 8.33 18.66
N THR A 338 11.30 7.74 19.04
CA THR A 338 11.02 6.34 18.67
C THR A 338 10.76 6.20 17.18
N VAL A 339 11.32 5.14 16.59
CA VAL A 339 11.08 4.74 15.20
C VAL A 339 10.16 3.54 15.09
N LEU A 340 9.80 2.92 16.22
CA LEU A 340 8.91 1.76 16.26
C LEU A 340 7.47 2.17 15.96
N ASP A 341 6.87 1.56 14.96
CA ASP A 341 5.52 1.93 14.48
C ASP A 341 4.48 1.85 15.60
N GLU A 342 4.49 0.78 16.39
CA GLU A 342 3.55 0.56 17.49
C GLU A 342 3.66 1.56 18.65
N GLN A 343 4.75 2.31 18.71
CA GLN A 343 4.98 3.35 19.74
C GLN A 343 4.66 4.76 19.26
N ARG A 344 4.35 4.93 17.99
CA ARG A 344 4.04 6.23 17.38
C ARG A 344 2.53 6.37 17.22
N PRO A 345 1.89 7.39 17.79
CA PRO A 345 0.44 7.55 17.67
C PRO A 345 0.02 7.80 16.22
N PHE A 346 -1.14 7.28 15.84
CA PHE A 346 -1.80 7.63 14.59
C PHE A 346 -2.23 9.10 14.62
N ALA A 347 -2.16 9.78 13.48
CA ALA A 347 -2.43 11.22 13.39
C ALA A 347 -3.91 11.53 13.67
N GLU A 348 -4.16 12.32 14.67
CA GLU A 348 -5.53 12.68 15.10
C GLU A 348 -6.27 13.56 14.09
N GLU A 349 -5.54 14.27 13.21
CA GLU A 349 -6.11 15.12 12.15
C GLU A 349 -6.83 14.34 11.06
N VAL A 350 -6.58 13.04 10.92
CA VAL A 350 -7.25 12.19 9.93
C VAL A 350 -8.76 12.10 10.23
N ALA A 351 -9.14 12.01 11.50
CA ALA A 351 -10.54 11.88 11.89
C ALA A 351 -11.39 13.09 11.46
N PRO A 352 -11.07 14.35 11.82
CA PRO A 352 -11.86 15.51 11.40
C PRO A 352 -11.82 15.73 9.88
N ALA A 353 -10.71 15.36 9.20
CA ALA A 353 -10.64 15.45 7.75
C ALA A 353 -11.65 14.50 7.07
N LEU A 354 -11.76 13.27 7.55
CA LEU A 354 -12.75 12.30 7.06
C LEU A 354 -14.18 12.72 7.41
N GLU A 355 -14.44 13.14 8.65
CA GLU A 355 -15.77 13.58 9.10
C GLU A 355 -16.31 14.72 8.23
N GLU A 356 -15.51 15.76 8.01
CA GLU A 356 -15.89 16.90 7.19
C GLU A 356 -16.10 16.50 5.72
N PHE A 357 -15.21 15.68 5.16
CA PHE A 357 -15.32 15.23 3.78
C PHE A 357 -16.56 14.37 3.56
N LEU A 358 -16.77 13.36 4.38
CA LEU A 358 -17.89 12.43 4.24
C LEU A 358 -19.23 13.11 4.53
N GLY A 359 -19.27 14.07 5.46
CA GLY A 359 -20.46 14.88 5.72
C GLY A 359 -20.85 15.80 4.56
N ALA A 360 -19.90 16.11 3.65
CA ALA A 360 -20.17 16.89 2.45
C ALA A 360 -20.42 16.03 1.19
N ALA A 361 -19.99 14.77 1.21
CA ALA A 361 -20.12 13.85 0.08
C ALA A 361 -21.51 13.22 -0.06
N TRP A 362 -22.30 13.21 1.06
CA TRP A 362 -23.64 12.60 1.11
C TRP A 362 -24.74 13.57 1.59
#